data_3fbea94932648635bd9235d9e6ff3bb6
#
_entry.id   3fbea94932648635bd9235d9e6ff3bb6
#
_cell.length_a   1.000
_cell.length_b   1.000
_cell.length_c   1.000
_cell.angle_alpha   90.00
_cell.angle_beta   90.00
_cell.angle_gamma   90.00
#
_symmetry.space_group_name_H-M   'P 1'
#
loop_
_entity.id
_entity.type
_entity.pdbx_description
1 polymer ?
#
loop_
_entity_poly.entity_id
_entity_poly.type
_entity_poly.pdbx_seq_one_letter_code
_entity_poly.pdbx_strand_id
1 'polypeptide(L)'
;MRKRVYSLLLWGTLLVSFLFPGCGRGIETEAETKESVTESVQKKIYQVCEPEKEKIPEADALQYINGEYIPYGYESLTEDQQKLYRQLLNGILEYKDIVTVDACTEADINLVNNMVFVDHPEFFWLDQQSYTFQGDGSADGAGSVDLQLVYNIDKAEIESTKAGIEASADQWIAQVPADADTYGKIKYIYEFLSQNTAYDQSCPNNQNIQSVFLNQVTVCAGFSKATQYLLGRMGIFCTLITGKAAPNDEEHAWNLVKIGENYYYVDTTWANPGFSETQEGVVVQEISYTYLCCDASTLLATHTPDDLLPLPETVDDSYNYYKMNGTWYSYYDENEIYHILTNSIWEGKEREDFKFADAESYQQAVAAMVNGDLIERAVREAYQFGEGETYQWNIGYSDEDKLLTVYW
;
A
#
# COMPACT_ATOMS: atom_id res chain seq x y z
N MET A 1 -23.73 -7.16 -44.23
CA MET A 1 -22.45 -6.54 -43.77
C MET A 1 -22.67 -6.22 -42.30
N ARG A 2 -22.33 -7.12 -41.40
CA ARG A 2 -22.32 -6.83 -39.95
C ARG A 2 -20.95 -6.26 -39.63
N LYS A 3 -20.93 -5.05 -39.08
CA LYS A 3 -19.69 -4.39 -38.61
C LYS A 3 -19.15 -5.20 -37.45
N ARG A 4 -17.91 -5.66 -37.57
CA ARG A 4 -17.14 -6.21 -36.46
C ARG A 4 -16.87 -5.06 -35.49
N VAL A 5 -17.30 -5.20 -34.25
CA VAL A 5 -16.98 -4.25 -33.18
C VAL A 5 -15.84 -4.90 -32.40
N TYR A 6 -14.65 -4.36 -32.54
CA TYR A 6 -13.52 -4.67 -31.67
C TYR A 6 -13.58 -3.72 -30.48
N SER A 7 -13.69 -4.26 -29.30
CA SER A 7 -13.53 -3.45 -28.08
C SER A 7 -12.07 -3.48 -27.71
N LEU A 8 -11.37 -2.39 -28.00
CA LEU A 8 -9.99 -2.18 -27.57
C LEU A 8 -10.04 -1.50 -26.19
N LEU A 9 -9.71 -2.26 -25.17
CA LEU A 9 -9.39 -1.70 -23.84
C LEU A 9 -7.96 -1.16 -23.92
N LEU A 10 -7.83 0.12 -24.22
CA LEU A 10 -6.58 0.84 -24.10
C LEU A 10 -6.29 1.05 -22.61
N TRP A 11 -5.34 0.30 -22.09
CA TRP A 11 -4.59 0.67 -20.89
C TRP A 11 -3.51 1.72 -21.28
N GLY A 12 -3.86 2.54 -22.18
CA GLY A 12 -3.10 3.76 -22.42
C GLY A 12 -3.53 4.72 -21.35
N THR A 13 -2.61 5.37 -20.72
CA THR A 13 -2.82 6.57 -19.94
C THR A 13 -3.88 7.45 -20.63
N LEU A 14 -5.17 7.07 -20.48
CA LEU A 14 -6.13 8.12 -20.44
C LEU A 14 -5.71 8.87 -19.17
N LEU A 15 -5.01 9.97 -19.39
CA LEU A 15 -5.00 11.10 -18.50
C LEU A 15 -6.47 11.50 -18.28
N VAL A 16 -7.22 10.66 -17.57
CA VAL A 16 -8.21 11.19 -16.68
C VAL A 16 -7.33 11.90 -15.67
N SER A 17 -7.25 13.20 -15.85
CA SER A 17 -6.77 14.11 -14.84
C SER A 17 -7.68 13.95 -13.64
N PHE A 18 -7.51 12.84 -12.90
CA PHE A 18 -7.76 12.82 -11.49
C PHE A 18 -6.69 13.75 -10.95
N LEU A 19 -7.06 15.00 -10.79
CA LEU A 19 -6.43 15.87 -9.84
C LEU A 19 -6.49 15.12 -8.50
N PHE A 20 -5.47 14.31 -8.21
CA PHE A 20 -5.20 13.89 -6.88
C PHE A 20 -4.69 15.13 -6.14
N PRO A 21 -5.47 15.77 -5.28
CA PRO A 21 -4.88 16.64 -4.30
C PRO A 21 -4.08 15.71 -3.39
N GLY A 22 -2.79 15.97 -3.27
CA GLY A 22 -1.88 15.16 -2.48
C GLY A 22 -2.45 14.81 -1.12
N CYS A 23 -2.06 13.67 -0.57
CA CYS A 23 -2.33 13.23 0.80
C CYS A 23 -1.71 14.18 1.84
N GLY A 24 -1.94 15.43 1.71
CA GLY A 24 -1.55 16.46 2.64
C GLY A 24 -2.70 17.43 2.81
N ARG A 25 -3.19 17.62 4.02
CA ARG A 25 -3.98 18.80 4.36
C ARG A 25 -3.10 20.04 4.16
N GLY A 26 -2.96 20.47 2.93
CA GLY A 26 -2.52 21.81 2.63
C GLY A 26 -3.63 22.76 3.07
N ILE A 27 -3.49 23.33 4.25
CA ILE A 27 -4.24 24.54 4.59
C ILE A 27 -3.70 25.61 3.63
N GLU A 28 -4.47 25.98 2.63
CA GLU A 28 -4.26 27.23 1.92
C GLU A 28 -4.48 28.37 2.91
N THR A 29 -3.39 28.84 3.50
CA THR A 29 -3.34 30.15 4.12
C THR A 29 -2.41 30.99 3.28
N GLU A 30 -2.96 32.15 2.89
CA GLU A 30 -2.28 33.20 2.15
C GLU A 30 -0.84 33.45 2.67
N ALA A 31 0.07 33.67 1.74
CA ALA A 31 1.53 33.71 1.93
C ALA A 31 2.07 34.85 2.81
N GLU A 32 1.24 35.57 3.54
CA GLU A 32 1.67 36.72 4.37
C GLU A 32 1.79 36.48 5.89
N THR A 33 1.52 35.25 6.37
CA THR A 33 1.49 35.00 7.82
C THR A 33 2.49 33.95 8.31
N LYS A 34 3.25 33.30 7.44
CA LYS A 34 4.14 32.19 7.89
C LYS A 34 5.31 32.63 8.80
N GLU A 35 5.89 33.81 8.61
CA GLU A 35 7.00 34.27 9.47
C GLU A 35 6.54 34.73 10.86
N SER A 36 5.37 35.37 10.95
CA SER A 36 4.89 35.89 12.24
C SER A 36 4.24 34.83 13.14
N VAL A 37 3.68 33.77 12.54
CA VAL A 37 3.05 32.67 13.28
C VAL A 37 4.11 31.72 13.84
N THR A 38 5.17 31.44 13.08
CA THR A 38 6.29 30.61 13.54
C THR A 38 6.99 31.23 14.75
N GLU A 39 7.22 32.55 14.74
CA GLU A 39 7.85 33.25 15.86
C GLU A 39 6.96 33.37 17.10
N SER A 40 5.65 33.50 16.92
CA SER A 40 4.69 33.56 18.04
C SER A 40 4.37 32.20 18.64
N VAL A 41 4.42 31.14 17.82
CA VAL A 41 4.24 29.76 18.27
C VAL A 41 5.51 29.27 18.96
N GLN A 42 6.69 29.54 18.42
CA GLN A 42 7.96 29.23 19.10
C GLN A 42 8.11 29.93 20.46
N LYS A 43 7.62 31.15 20.62
CA LYS A 43 7.64 31.86 21.93
C LYS A 43 6.67 31.36 22.98
N LYS A 44 5.61 30.59 22.57
CA LYS A 44 4.63 30.00 23.51
C LYS A 44 4.95 28.56 23.92
N ILE A 45 5.91 27.91 23.27
CA ILE A 45 6.20 26.48 23.43
C ILE A 45 7.16 26.18 24.58
N TYR A 46 7.88 27.18 25.13
CA TYR A 46 8.85 26.94 26.19
C TYR A 46 8.33 27.45 27.55
N GLN A 47 7.46 26.66 28.18
CA GLN A 47 7.16 26.80 29.60
C GLN A 47 7.77 25.62 30.36
N VAL A 48 8.71 25.93 31.26
CA VAL A 48 9.32 24.93 32.13
C VAL A 48 8.25 24.35 33.06
N CYS A 49 7.92 23.08 32.85
CA CYS A 49 7.25 22.29 33.87
C CYS A 49 8.32 21.50 34.62
N GLU A 50 8.45 21.71 35.91
CA GLU A 50 9.22 20.80 36.77
C GLU A 50 8.34 19.55 37.01
N PRO A 51 8.63 18.37 36.41
CA PRO A 51 7.83 17.18 36.65
C PRO A 51 8.41 16.39 37.82
N GLU A 52 7.53 15.94 38.72
CA GLU A 52 7.84 14.78 39.53
C GLU A 52 8.05 13.59 38.56
N LYS A 53 9.27 13.04 38.56
CA LYS A 53 9.63 11.89 37.73
C LYS A 53 8.86 10.66 38.15
N GLU A 54 7.66 10.44 37.64
CA GLU A 54 7.09 9.09 37.60
C GLU A 54 7.92 8.24 36.62
N LYS A 55 8.56 7.20 37.17
CA LYS A 55 9.24 6.21 36.33
C LYS A 55 8.17 5.45 35.53
N ILE A 56 8.14 5.66 34.24
CA ILE A 56 7.31 4.88 33.32
C ILE A 56 7.76 3.42 33.41
N PRO A 57 6.86 2.47 33.68
CA PRO A 57 7.22 1.05 33.76
C PRO A 57 7.72 0.57 32.39
N GLU A 58 9.03 0.34 32.28
CA GLU A 58 9.64 -0.20 31.05
C GLU A 58 9.10 -1.60 30.69
N ALA A 59 8.54 -2.33 31.65
CA ALA A 59 8.16 -3.71 31.47
C ALA A 59 6.95 -3.92 30.53
N ASP A 60 5.98 -3.01 30.54
CA ASP A 60 4.72 -3.20 29.79
C ASP A 60 4.89 -2.93 28.29
N ALA A 61 5.69 -1.91 27.93
CA ALA A 61 6.00 -1.63 26.52
C ALA A 61 6.86 -2.76 25.92
N LEU A 62 7.80 -3.33 26.69
CA LEU A 62 8.60 -4.47 26.23
C LEU A 62 7.75 -5.73 26.03
N GLN A 63 6.69 -5.95 26.81
CA GLN A 63 5.76 -7.05 26.58
C GLN A 63 4.96 -6.89 25.27
N TYR A 64 4.57 -5.67 24.94
CA TYR A 64 3.86 -5.39 23.69
C TYR A 64 4.77 -5.56 22.48
N ILE A 65 6.03 -5.11 22.57
CA ILE A 65 7.04 -5.25 21.51
C ILE A 65 7.59 -6.69 21.42
N ASN A 66 7.73 -7.41 22.56
CA ASN A 66 8.30 -8.75 22.66
C ASN A 66 7.31 -9.88 22.35
N GLY A 67 6.32 -9.64 21.46
CA GLY A 67 5.66 -10.73 20.78
C GLY A 67 6.68 -11.54 19.94
N GLU A 68 6.21 -12.46 19.11
CA GLU A 68 7.09 -13.22 18.19
C GLU A 68 7.78 -12.34 17.13
N TYR A 69 7.54 -11.05 17.12
CA TYR A 69 7.95 -10.11 16.08
C TYR A 69 8.40 -8.77 16.70
N ILE A 70 9.63 -8.34 16.37
CA ILE A 70 10.13 -7.02 16.71
C ILE A 70 9.77 -6.05 15.58
N PRO A 71 9.13 -4.91 15.87
CA PRO A 71 8.77 -3.93 14.86
C PRO A 71 9.98 -3.38 14.12
N TYR A 72 9.88 -3.26 12.80
CA TYR A 72 11.00 -2.90 11.93
C TYR A 72 11.50 -1.46 12.15
N GLY A 73 10.58 -0.54 12.39
CA GLY A 73 10.91 0.84 12.73
C GLY A 73 11.67 0.93 14.04
N TYR A 74 11.23 0.21 15.09
CA TYR A 74 11.92 0.13 16.36
C TYR A 74 13.36 -0.39 16.24
N GLU A 75 13.59 -1.45 15.44
CA GLU A 75 14.93 -2.01 15.22
C GLU A 75 15.89 -1.03 14.52
N SER A 76 15.37 -0.10 13.73
CA SER A 76 16.18 0.90 13.03
C SER A 76 16.71 2.03 13.92
N LEU A 77 16.15 2.17 15.14
CA LEU A 77 16.44 3.25 16.06
C LEU A 77 17.69 2.98 16.92
N THR A 78 18.37 4.06 17.33
CA THR A 78 19.43 3.99 18.36
C THR A 78 18.85 3.62 19.72
N GLU A 79 19.70 3.18 20.67
CA GLU A 79 19.26 2.80 22.03
C GLU A 79 18.48 3.92 22.74
N ASP A 80 18.90 5.18 22.61
CA ASP A 80 18.21 6.32 23.20
C ASP A 80 16.86 6.57 22.53
N GLN A 81 16.78 6.46 21.21
CA GLN A 81 15.53 6.59 20.46
C GLN A 81 14.58 5.40 20.74
N GLN A 82 15.10 4.18 20.90
CA GLN A 82 14.31 3.03 21.34
C GLN A 82 13.72 3.24 22.74
N LYS A 83 14.44 3.90 23.63
CA LYS A 83 13.92 4.27 24.94
C LYS A 83 12.75 5.26 24.82
N LEU A 84 12.91 6.31 24.00
CA LEU A 84 11.83 7.26 23.68
C LEU A 84 10.62 6.56 23.08
N TYR A 85 10.85 5.63 22.14
CA TYR A 85 9.80 4.84 21.51
C TYR A 85 8.98 4.09 22.56
N ARG A 86 9.63 3.38 23.50
CA ARG A 86 8.92 2.66 24.57
C ARG A 86 8.15 3.62 25.49
N GLN A 87 8.68 4.79 25.80
CA GLN A 87 7.99 5.79 26.61
C GLN A 87 6.74 6.32 25.91
N LEU A 88 6.86 6.67 24.63
CA LEU A 88 5.73 7.12 23.83
C LEU A 88 4.68 6.01 23.66
N LEU A 89 5.10 4.80 23.33
CA LEU A 89 4.24 3.64 23.16
C LEU A 89 3.41 3.36 24.44
N ASN A 90 4.05 3.37 25.61
CA ASN A 90 3.35 3.21 26.89
C ASN A 90 2.25 4.26 27.09
N GLY A 91 2.58 5.54 26.81
CA GLY A 91 1.59 6.61 26.94
C GLY A 91 0.39 6.44 25.97
N ILE A 92 0.65 5.96 24.75
CA ILE A 92 -0.39 5.67 23.77
C ILE A 92 -1.29 4.53 24.22
N LEU A 93 -0.70 3.43 24.74
CA LEU A 93 -1.43 2.26 25.22
C LEU A 93 -2.26 2.56 26.48
N GLU A 94 -1.84 3.50 27.31
CA GLU A 94 -2.57 3.97 28.48
C GLU A 94 -3.60 5.07 28.15
N TYR A 95 -3.75 5.47 26.88
CA TYR A 95 -4.64 6.53 26.42
C TYR A 95 -4.40 7.87 27.11
N LYS A 96 -3.13 8.22 27.38
CA LYS A 96 -2.76 9.51 27.99
C LYS A 96 -3.08 10.68 27.05
N ASP A 97 -3.40 11.83 27.62
CA ASP A 97 -3.47 13.08 26.85
C ASP A 97 -2.07 13.67 26.67
N ILE A 98 -1.23 13.54 27.70
CA ILE A 98 0.13 14.02 27.71
C ILE A 98 1.06 12.85 28.10
N VAL A 99 2.10 12.66 27.30
CA VAL A 99 3.16 11.68 27.56
C VAL A 99 4.44 12.46 27.84
N THR A 100 4.95 12.32 29.06
CA THR A 100 6.25 12.86 29.43
C THR A 100 7.33 11.84 29.06
N VAL A 101 8.28 12.26 28.25
CA VAL A 101 9.44 11.46 27.82
C VAL A 101 10.74 12.09 28.29
N ASP A 102 11.83 11.35 28.28
CA ASP A 102 13.16 11.89 28.56
C ASP A 102 13.54 13.00 27.58
N ALA A 103 14.43 13.89 28.02
CA ALA A 103 14.94 14.97 27.19
C ALA A 103 15.51 14.44 25.86
N CYS A 104 15.05 15.01 24.76
CA CYS A 104 15.43 14.62 23.41
C CYS A 104 15.35 15.82 22.48
N THR A 105 15.90 15.70 21.28
CA THR A 105 15.74 16.72 20.25
C THR A 105 14.37 16.59 19.56
N GLU A 106 13.92 17.68 18.93
CA GLU A 106 12.72 17.64 18.09
C GLU A 106 12.87 16.64 16.94
N ALA A 107 14.08 16.49 16.39
CA ALA A 107 14.36 15.51 15.34
C ALA A 107 14.20 14.06 15.85
N ASP A 108 14.66 13.76 17.07
CA ASP A 108 14.50 12.42 17.65
C ASP A 108 13.04 12.09 17.89
N ILE A 109 12.25 13.02 18.42
CA ILE A 109 10.84 12.74 18.69
C ILE A 109 10.03 12.62 17.40
N ASN A 110 10.34 13.42 16.35
CA ASN A 110 9.73 13.27 15.04
C ASN A 110 10.01 11.89 14.44
N LEU A 111 11.27 11.45 14.48
CA LEU A 111 11.67 10.14 13.99
C LEU A 111 10.97 9.04 14.77
N VAL A 112 11.03 9.08 16.11
CA VAL A 112 10.40 8.07 16.97
C VAL A 112 8.89 8.02 16.79
N ASN A 113 8.22 9.16 16.69
CA ASN A 113 6.78 9.21 16.42
C ASN A 113 6.45 8.54 15.08
N ASN A 114 7.21 8.84 14.02
CA ASN A 114 7.01 8.18 12.72
C ASN A 114 7.22 6.67 12.83
N MET A 115 8.25 6.21 13.56
CA MET A 115 8.49 4.77 13.74
C MET A 115 7.36 4.08 14.50
N VAL A 116 6.79 4.72 15.53
CA VAL A 116 5.63 4.17 16.24
C VAL A 116 4.45 3.95 15.29
N PHE A 117 4.16 4.91 14.41
CA PHE A 117 3.04 4.77 13.46
C PHE A 117 3.35 3.89 12.25
N VAL A 118 4.61 3.70 11.89
CA VAL A 118 5.04 2.71 10.91
C VAL A 118 4.84 1.30 11.44
N ASP A 119 5.15 1.08 12.72
CA ASP A 119 5.10 -0.24 13.35
C ASP A 119 3.70 -0.63 13.84
N HIS A 120 2.83 0.34 14.14
CA HIS A 120 1.54 0.14 14.81
C HIS A 120 0.37 0.64 13.95
N PRO A 121 -0.01 -0.08 12.89
CA PRO A 121 -1.15 0.27 12.05
C PRO A 121 -2.48 0.31 12.82
N GLU A 122 -2.55 -0.37 13.97
CA GLU A 122 -3.73 -0.44 14.85
C GLU A 122 -4.03 0.86 15.60
N PHE A 123 -3.13 1.83 15.64
CA PHE A 123 -3.35 3.10 16.36
C PHE A 123 -4.25 4.07 15.59
N PHE A 124 -5.43 3.62 15.21
CA PHE A 124 -6.41 4.41 14.46
C PHE A 124 -6.98 5.62 15.23
N TRP A 125 -6.88 5.59 16.56
CA TRP A 125 -7.46 6.63 17.43
C TRP A 125 -6.61 7.89 17.57
N LEU A 126 -5.39 7.89 17.04
CA LEU A 126 -4.47 9.01 17.10
C LEU A 126 -4.25 9.67 15.74
N ASP A 127 -4.07 10.99 15.76
CA ASP A 127 -3.56 11.73 14.64
C ASP A 127 -2.02 11.70 14.65
N GLN A 128 -1.44 11.02 13.70
CA GLN A 128 0.01 10.87 13.58
C GLN A 128 0.77 12.19 13.46
N GLN A 129 0.14 13.21 12.86
CA GLN A 129 0.82 14.46 12.54
C GLN A 129 0.66 15.55 13.61
N SER A 130 -0.14 15.29 14.64
CA SER A 130 -0.54 16.30 15.59
C SER A 130 -0.06 15.95 16.99
N TYR A 131 1.12 16.41 17.34
CA TYR A 131 1.56 16.47 18.72
C TYR A 131 2.16 17.85 19.02
N THR A 132 2.10 18.26 20.27
CA THR A 132 2.72 19.49 20.75
C THR A 132 3.92 19.15 21.61
N PHE A 133 5.07 19.66 21.23
CA PHE A 133 6.32 19.51 21.95
C PHE A 133 6.47 20.65 22.98
N GLN A 134 6.64 20.32 24.24
CA GLN A 134 6.96 21.27 25.29
C GLN A 134 8.21 20.79 26.04
N GLY A 135 9.32 21.47 25.89
CA GLY A 135 10.60 21.15 26.52
C GLY A 135 11.36 22.41 26.90
N ASP A 136 12.33 22.31 27.80
CA ASP A 136 13.17 23.43 28.21
C ASP A 136 14.22 23.84 27.17
N GLY A 137 14.30 23.09 26.06
CA GLY A 137 15.25 23.37 24.97
C GLY A 137 16.71 23.18 25.35
N SER A 138 17.02 22.60 26.52
CA SER A 138 18.39 22.35 26.92
C SER A 138 18.95 21.17 26.09
N ALA A 139 20.01 21.45 25.34
CA ALA A 139 20.78 20.46 24.60
C ALA A 139 21.55 19.49 25.52
N ASP A 140 21.45 19.67 26.81
CA ASP A 140 22.29 19.00 27.80
C ASP A 140 21.76 17.67 28.32
N GLY A 141 20.61 17.22 27.80
CA GLY A 141 20.03 15.90 28.17
C GLY A 141 19.48 15.81 29.59
N ALA A 142 19.42 16.94 30.32
CA ALA A 142 18.86 17.03 31.65
C ALA A 142 17.46 17.65 31.58
N GLY A 143 16.42 16.83 31.75
CA GLY A 143 15.05 17.34 31.72
C GLY A 143 14.07 16.28 31.16
N SER A 144 12.89 16.73 30.84
CA SER A 144 11.86 15.94 30.19
C SER A 144 11.11 16.78 29.16
N VAL A 145 10.40 16.09 28.27
CA VAL A 145 9.57 16.68 27.22
C VAL A 145 8.16 16.15 27.34
N ASP A 146 7.18 17.05 27.30
CA ASP A 146 5.78 16.68 27.27
C ASP A 146 5.26 16.66 25.83
N LEU A 147 4.68 15.54 25.46
CA LEU A 147 4.05 15.31 24.16
C LEU A 147 2.53 15.22 24.36
N GLN A 148 1.80 16.18 23.82
CA GLN A 148 0.35 16.14 23.85
C GLN A 148 -0.16 15.32 22.65
N LEU A 149 -0.82 14.20 22.92
CA LEU A 149 -1.43 13.36 21.90
C LEU A 149 -2.77 13.96 21.43
N VAL A 150 -3.05 13.83 20.15
CA VAL A 150 -4.32 14.28 19.53
C VAL A 150 -5.11 13.05 19.11
N TYR A 151 -6.34 12.95 19.58
CA TYR A 151 -7.23 11.82 19.32
C TYR A 151 -8.17 12.12 18.16
N ASN A 152 -8.32 11.16 17.26
CA ASN A 152 -9.24 11.21 16.11
C ASN A 152 -10.71 10.93 16.51
N ILE A 153 -10.89 10.23 17.66
CA ILE A 153 -12.20 9.83 18.17
C ILE A 153 -12.27 10.09 19.68
N ASP A 154 -13.47 10.05 20.24
CA ASP A 154 -13.66 10.07 21.70
C ASP A 154 -13.02 8.81 22.30
N LYS A 155 -12.23 9.00 23.39
CA LYS A 155 -11.59 7.89 24.10
C LYS A 155 -12.58 6.83 24.58
N ALA A 156 -13.81 7.21 24.90
CA ALA A 156 -14.87 6.28 25.28
C ALA A 156 -15.29 5.33 24.13
N GLU A 157 -15.01 5.69 22.88
CA GLU A 157 -15.37 4.92 21.70
C GLU A 157 -14.21 4.02 21.22
N ILE A 158 -12.98 4.20 21.72
CA ILE A 158 -11.79 3.47 21.25
C ILE A 158 -12.01 1.96 21.33
N GLU A 159 -12.40 1.45 22.49
CA GLU A 159 -12.53 -0.01 22.70
C GLU A 159 -13.65 -0.62 21.84
N SER A 160 -14.78 0.09 21.65
CA SER A 160 -15.86 -0.39 20.79
C SER A 160 -15.47 -0.38 19.31
N THR A 161 -14.74 0.64 18.88
CA THR A 161 -14.22 0.76 17.51
C THR A 161 -13.17 -0.32 17.23
N LYS A 162 -12.25 -0.52 18.19
CA LYS A 162 -11.24 -1.60 18.15
C LYS A 162 -11.90 -2.98 17.99
N ALA A 163 -12.89 -3.27 18.82
CA ALA A 163 -13.64 -4.54 18.72
C ALA A 163 -14.31 -4.72 17.35
N GLY A 164 -14.84 -3.66 16.74
CA GLY A 164 -15.40 -3.68 15.39
C GLY A 164 -14.34 -3.98 14.32
N ILE A 165 -13.17 -3.34 14.41
CA ILE A 165 -12.04 -3.59 13.51
C ILE A 165 -11.55 -5.03 13.65
N GLU A 166 -11.35 -5.51 14.87
CA GLU A 166 -10.90 -6.88 15.14
C GLU A 166 -11.89 -7.92 14.60
N ALA A 167 -13.19 -7.72 14.80
CA ALA A 167 -14.22 -8.62 14.29
C ALA A 167 -14.22 -8.68 12.74
N SER A 168 -14.06 -7.55 12.05
CA SER A 168 -13.95 -7.50 10.60
C SER A 168 -12.66 -8.21 10.12
N ALA A 169 -11.53 -7.95 10.78
CA ALA A 169 -10.26 -8.59 10.46
C ALA A 169 -10.33 -10.12 10.66
N ASP A 170 -10.92 -10.59 11.76
CA ASP A 170 -11.11 -12.02 12.02
C ASP A 170 -11.98 -12.68 10.95
N GLN A 171 -13.06 -12.02 10.55
CA GLN A 171 -13.94 -12.51 9.48
C GLN A 171 -13.19 -12.62 8.14
N TRP A 172 -12.32 -11.66 7.82
CA TRP A 172 -11.57 -11.66 6.56
C TRP A 172 -10.45 -12.69 6.57
N ILE A 173 -9.69 -12.79 7.65
CA ILE A 173 -8.63 -13.80 7.83
C ILE A 173 -9.20 -15.23 7.79
N ALA A 174 -10.39 -15.44 8.35
CA ALA A 174 -11.05 -16.75 8.32
C ALA A 174 -11.40 -17.26 6.90
N GLN A 175 -11.38 -16.39 5.91
CA GLN A 175 -11.63 -16.75 4.50
C GLN A 175 -10.35 -17.11 3.75
N VAL A 176 -9.16 -16.86 4.32
CA VAL A 176 -7.88 -17.25 3.72
C VAL A 176 -7.84 -18.78 3.58
N PRO A 177 -7.47 -19.35 2.43
CA PRO A 177 -7.36 -20.80 2.26
C PRO A 177 -6.42 -21.40 3.32
N ALA A 178 -6.86 -22.46 3.98
CA ALA A 178 -6.14 -23.04 5.12
C ALA A 178 -4.77 -23.65 4.73
N ASP A 179 -4.59 -24.00 3.47
CA ASP A 179 -3.37 -24.53 2.88
C ASP A 179 -2.50 -23.47 2.19
N ALA A 180 -2.90 -22.20 2.23
CA ALA A 180 -2.13 -21.12 1.64
C ALA A 180 -0.77 -20.97 2.36
N ASP A 181 0.30 -20.97 1.58
CA ASP A 181 1.63 -20.60 2.03
C ASP A 181 1.74 -19.07 2.24
N THR A 182 2.92 -18.57 2.57
CA THR A 182 3.14 -17.15 2.83
C THR A 182 2.76 -16.29 1.62
N TYR A 183 3.17 -16.68 0.42
CA TYR A 183 2.81 -15.96 -0.81
C TYR A 183 1.30 -15.99 -1.06
N GLY A 184 0.67 -17.15 -0.93
CA GLY A 184 -0.77 -17.30 -1.10
C GLY A 184 -1.58 -16.44 -0.14
N LYS A 185 -1.13 -16.28 1.11
CA LYS A 185 -1.75 -15.39 2.10
C LYS A 185 -1.60 -13.92 1.71
N ILE A 186 -0.40 -13.49 1.29
CA ILE A 186 -0.16 -12.12 0.82
C ILE A 186 -1.04 -11.83 -0.40
N LYS A 187 -1.05 -12.72 -1.39
CA LYS A 187 -1.88 -12.61 -2.59
C LYS A 187 -3.36 -12.51 -2.23
N TYR A 188 -3.84 -13.35 -1.32
CA TYR A 188 -5.25 -13.31 -0.87
C TYR A 188 -5.61 -11.94 -0.27
N ILE A 189 -4.80 -11.40 0.63
CA ILE A 189 -5.06 -10.09 1.24
C ILE A 189 -5.00 -8.96 0.20
N TYR A 190 -4.06 -9.03 -0.72
CA TYR A 190 -3.92 -8.10 -1.85
C TYR A 190 -5.20 -8.06 -2.70
N GLU A 191 -5.68 -9.23 -3.13
CA GLU A 191 -6.91 -9.38 -3.93
C GLU A 191 -8.14 -8.96 -3.13
N PHE A 192 -8.24 -9.42 -1.88
CA PHE A 192 -9.40 -9.16 -1.04
C PHE A 192 -9.59 -7.65 -0.79
N LEU A 193 -8.53 -6.95 -0.40
CA LEU A 193 -8.61 -5.51 -0.14
C LEU A 193 -8.91 -4.72 -1.42
N SER A 194 -8.27 -5.06 -2.54
CA SER A 194 -8.51 -4.37 -3.80
C SER A 194 -9.94 -4.54 -4.34
N GLN A 195 -10.56 -5.68 -4.09
CA GLN A 195 -11.93 -5.97 -4.55
C GLN A 195 -13.02 -5.44 -3.60
N ASN A 196 -12.71 -5.32 -2.31
CA ASN A 196 -13.71 -5.03 -1.28
C ASN A 196 -13.55 -3.64 -0.65
N THR A 197 -12.58 -2.84 -1.09
CA THR A 197 -12.34 -1.51 -0.53
C THR A 197 -12.25 -0.49 -1.66
N ALA A 198 -13.10 0.53 -1.61
CA ALA A 198 -13.08 1.61 -2.59
C ALA A 198 -12.02 2.66 -2.25
N TYR A 199 -11.46 3.32 -3.27
CA TYR A 199 -10.56 4.46 -3.10
C TYR A 199 -11.37 5.76 -3.11
N ASP A 200 -11.38 6.51 -1.98
CA ASP A 200 -12.04 7.82 -1.89
C ASP A 200 -11.33 8.72 -0.89
N GLN A 201 -10.81 9.84 -1.38
CA GLN A 201 -10.11 10.85 -0.57
C GLN A 201 -11.03 11.60 0.38
N SER A 202 -12.33 11.63 0.12
CA SER A 202 -13.32 12.34 0.95
C SER A 202 -13.78 11.54 2.17
N CYS A 203 -13.39 10.27 2.26
CA CYS A 203 -13.79 9.39 3.36
C CYS A 203 -13.18 9.87 4.70
N PRO A 204 -13.98 9.98 5.78
CA PRO A 204 -13.44 10.23 7.11
C PRO A 204 -12.48 9.13 7.56
N ASN A 205 -11.44 9.50 8.31
CA ASN A 205 -10.44 8.58 8.86
C ASN A 205 -9.69 7.77 7.79
N ASN A 206 -9.59 8.28 6.55
CA ASN A 206 -9.00 7.60 5.41
C ASN A 206 -7.49 7.31 5.55
N GLN A 207 -6.82 7.90 6.54
CA GLN A 207 -5.39 7.69 6.81
C GLN A 207 -5.11 6.52 7.76
N ASN A 208 -6.14 5.84 8.26
CA ASN A 208 -5.99 4.74 9.20
C ASN A 208 -6.93 3.56 8.88
N ILE A 209 -6.75 2.46 9.61
CA ILE A 209 -7.46 1.21 9.36
C ILE A 209 -8.96 1.26 9.64
N GLN A 210 -9.45 2.22 10.43
CA GLN A 210 -10.88 2.33 10.74
C GLN A 210 -11.73 2.47 9.48
N SER A 211 -11.29 3.28 8.52
CA SER A 211 -11.99 3.49 7.25
C SER A 211 -12.09 2.21 6.43
N VAL A 212 -11.04 1.38 6.44
CA VAL A 212 -11.02 0.10 5.73
C VAL A 212 -11.97 -0.91 6.38
N PHE A 213 -11.79 -1.18 7.67
CA PHE A 213 -12.50 -2.27 8.34
C PHE A 213 -13.97 -1.97 8.62
N LEU A 214 -14.34 -0.70 8.82
CA LEU A 214 -15.71 -0.33 9.17
C LEU A 214 -16.50 0.26 8.00
N ASN A 215 -15.83 0.84 7.00
CA ASN A 215 -16.49 1.53 5.89
C ASN A 215 -16.15 0.94 4.52
N GLN A 216 -15.06 0.17 4.38
CA GLN A 216 -14.55 -0.37 3.13
C GLN A 216 -14.24 0.73 2.09
N VAL A 217 -13.81 1.89 2.56
CA VAL A 217 -13.43 3.06 1.74
C VAL A 217 -12.22 3.72 2.37
N THR A 218 -11.16 3.98 1.60
CA THR A 218 -9.93 4.56 2.13
C THR A 218 -9.05 5.18 1.04
N VAL A 219 -7.82 5.56 1.41
CA VAL A 219 -6.74 5.98 0.51
C VAL A 219 -5.50 5.09 0.71
N CYS A 220 -4.39 5.40 0.04
CA CYS A 220 -3.16 4.61 0.08
C CYS A 220 -2.68 4.26 1.51
N ALA A 221 -2.69 5.23 2.42
CA ALA A 221 -2.28 4.99 3.81
C ALA A 221 -3.17 3.96 4.53
N GLY A 222 -4.49 4.00 4.31
CA GLY A 222 -5.39 3.02 4.89
C GLY A 222 -5.24 1.63 4.27
N PHE A 223 -5.09 1.53 2.94
CA PHE A 223 -4.79 0.26 2.26
C PHE A 223 -3.52 -0.39 2.81
N SER A 224 -2.43 0.37 2.87
CA SER A 224 -1.14 -0.14 3.32
C SER A 224 -1.13 -0.53 4.79
N LYS A 225 -1.77 0.27 5.66
CA LYS A 225 -1.92 -0.07 7.08
C LYS A 225 -2.82 -1.29 7.30
N ALA A 226 -3.89 -1.44 6.51
CA ALA A 226 -4.76 -2.62 6.60
C ALA A 226 -4.05 -3.88 6.11
N THR A 227 -3.26 -3.79 5.03
CA THR A 227 -2.39 -4.87 4.55
C THR A 227 -1.42 -5.29 5.65
N GLN A 228 -0.71 -4.34 6.26
CA GLN A 228 0.21 -4.60 7.37
C GLN A 228 -0.49 -5.26 8.56
N TYR A 229 -1.64 -4.73 8.96
CA TYR A 229 -2.40 -5.24 10.10
C TYR A 229 -2.87 -6.69 9.89
N LEU A 230 -3.42 -7.00 8.72
CA LEU A 230 -3.89 -8.35 8.39
C LEU A 230 -2.75 -9.35 8.27
N LEU A 231 -1.66 -8.98 7.58
CA LEU A 231 -0.49 -9.84 7.44
C LEU A 231 0.20 -10.08 8.79
N GLY A 232 0.35 -9.03 9.60
CA GLY A 232 0.91 -9.14 10.96
C GLY A 232 0.12 -10.10 11.84
N ARG A 233 -1.23 -10.05 11.79
CA ARG A 233 -2.10 -11.00 12.53
C ARG A 233 -1.96 -12.44 12.05
N MET A 234 -1.49 -12.66 10.84
CA MET A 234 -1.18 -13.99 10.30
C MET A 234 0.29 -14.41 10.51
N GLY A 235 1.07 -13.62 11.27
CA GLY A 235 2.49 -13.89 11.54
C GLY A 235 3.40 -13.65 10.35
N ILE A 236 3.00 -12.82 9.39
CA ILE A 236 3.79 -12.48 8.20
C ILE A 236 4.38 -11.08 8.39
N PHE A 237 5.70 -10.98 8.22
CA PHE A 237 6.38 -9.69 8.25
C PHE A 237 5.82 -8.76 7.17
N CYS A 238 5.37 -7.59 7.60
CA CYS A 238 4.92 -6.52 6.74
C CYS A 238 5.17 -5.18 7.44
N THR A 239 5.85 -4.25 6.77
CA THR A 239 6.02 -2.89 7.28
C THR A 239 5.51 -1.86 6.28
N LEU A 240 5.10 -0.71 6.80
CA LEU A 240 4.65 0.44 6.02
C LEU A 240 5.86 1.17 5.45
N ILE A 241 5.79 1.54 4.19
CA ILE A 241 6.72 2.46 3.53
C ILE A 241 5.95 3.69 3.06
N THR A 242 6.53 4.86 3.26
CA THR A 242 6.04 6.12 2.71
C THR A 242 7.00 6.65 1.66
N GLY A 243 6.50 7.51 0.80
CA GLY A 243 7.28 8.13 -0.26
C GLY A 243 6.39 8.79 -1.29
N LYS A 244 6.85 8.83 -2.53
CA LYS A 244 6.15 9.45 -3.65
C LYS A 244 5.91 8.46 -4.77
N ALA A 245 4.83 8.69 -5.53
CA ALA A 245 4.51 7.88 -6.70
C ALA A 245 4.24 8.73 -7.94
N ALA A 246 4.58 8.16 -9.10
CA ALA A 246 4.30 8.76 -10.41
C ALA A 246 2.78 8.90 -10.63
N PRO A 247 2.33 9.76 -11.58
CA PRO A 247 3.17 10.57 -12.45
C PRO A 247 3.55 11.94 -11.87
N ASN A 248 2.98 12.35 -10.73
CA ASN A 248 3.06 13.72 -10.21
C ASN A 248 3.92 13.83 -8.94
N ASP A 249 4.64 12.79 -8.55
CA ASP A 249 5.37 12.72 -7.28
C ASP A 249 4.45 12.98 -6.07
N GLU A 250 3.24 12.42 -6.11
CA GLU A 250 2.29 12.55 -5.03
C GLU A 250 2.68 11.67 -3.84
N GLU A 251 2.40 12.15 -2.63
CA GLU A 251 2.61 11.38 -1.39
C GLU A 251 1.85 10.06 -1.47
N HIS A 252 2.57 8.98 -1.20
CA HIS A 252 2.05 7.62 -1.34
C HIS A 252 2.54 6.71 -0.22
N ALA A 253 1.85 5.58 -0.05
CA ALA A 253 2.20 4.57 0.94
C ALA A 253 1.96 3.17 0.37
N TRP A 254 2.89 2.26 0.67
CA TRP A 254 2.87 0.86 0.28
C TRP A 254 3.53 -0.01 1.36
N ASN A 255 3.83 -1.27 1.06
CA ASN A 255 4.37 -2.20 2.03
C ASN A 255 5.65 -2.88 1.54
N LEU A 256 6.48 -3.28 2.50
CA LEU A 256 7.55 -4.26 2.36
C LEU A 256 7.15 -5.52 3.11
N VAL A 257 7.19 -6.67 2.46
CA VAL A 257 6.89 -7.98 3.03
C VAL A 257 8.11 -8.89 2.97
N LYS A 258 8.15 -9.94 3.80
CA LYS A 258 9.21 -10.95 3.77
C LYS A 258 8.64 -12.33 3.47
N ILE A 259 9.27 -13.04 2.50
CA ILE A 259 8.96 -14.43 2.17
C ILE A 259 10.26 -15.22 2.21
N GLY A 260 10.36 -16.16 3.16
CA GLY A 260 11.62 -16.83 3.45
C GLY A 260 12.68 -15.84 3.92
N GLU A 261 13.82 -15.76 3.24
CA GLU A 261 14.89 -14.81 3.58
C GLU A 261 14.84 -13.51 2.75
N ASN A 262 13.96 -13.43 1.74
CA ASN A 262 13.92 -12.34 0.78
C ASN A 262 12.79 -11.36 1.08
N TYR A 263 12.99 -10.11 0.68
CA TYR A 263 12.01 -9.03 0.81
C TYR A 263 11.42 -8.67 -0.55
N TYR A 264 10.15 -8.24 -0.54
CA TYR A 264 9.38 -7.87 -1.72
C TYR A 264 8.50 -6.66 -1.43
N TYR A 265 8.25 -5.86 -2.43
CA TYR A 265 7.30 -4.76 -2.31
C TYR A 265 5.88 -5.20 -2.66
N VAL A 266 4.91 -4.60 -1.96
CA VAL A 266 3.48 -4.80 -2.19
C VAL A 266 2.77 -3.46 -2.16
N ASP A 267 2.09 -3.07 -3.24
CA ASP A 267 1.21 -1.91 -3.25
C ASP A 267 -0.23 -2.32 -3.55
N THR A 268 -1.00 -2.49 -2.49
CA THR A 268 -2.41 -2.88 -2.56
C THR A 268 -3.29 -1.76 -3.14
N THR A 269 -2.88 -0.51 -3.06
CA THR A 269 -3.61 0.63 -3.65
C THR A 269 -3.62 0.54 -5.16
N TRP A 270 -2.47 0.24 -5.76
CA TRP A 270 -2.32 0.11 -7.21
C TRP A 270 -2.79 -1.24 -7.76
N ALA A 271 -3.20 -2.15 -6.88
CA ALA A 271 -3.98 -3.33 -7.23
C ALA A 271 -5.40 -2.98 -7.64
N ASN A 272 -5.96 -1.92 -7.07
CA ASN A 272 -7.32 -1.50 -7.33
C ASN A 272 -7.38 -0.75 -8.67
N PRO A 273 -7.90 -1.37 -9.73
CA PRO A 273 -7.76 -0.86 -11.10
C PRO A 273 -8.59 0.38 -11.38
N GLY A 274 -9.36 0.89 -10.44
CA GLY A 274 -10.41 1.84 -10.78
C GLY A 274 -11.39 1.21 -11.80
N PHE A 275 -12.47 1.90 -12.09
CA PHE A 275 -13.43 1.40 -13.07
C PHE A 275 -12.94 1.76 -14.48
N SER A 276 -12.56 0.78 -15.30
CA SER A 276 -12.37 0.96 -16.73
C SER A 276 -13.73 0.82 -17.42
N GLU A 277 -14.28 1.90 -17.96
CA GLU A 277 -15.43 1.81 -18.86
C GLU A 277 -14.94 1.33 -20.23
N THR A 278 -15.48 0.21 -20.68
CA THR A 278 -15.33 -0.20 -22.09
C THR A 278 -16.14 0.72 -22.99
N GLN A 279 -15.82 0.77 -24.31
CA GLN A 279 -16.58 1.54 -25.29
C GLN A 279 -18.06 1.15 -25.37
N GLU A 280 -18.44 0.01 -24.80
CA GLU A 280 -19.81 -0.50 -24.74
C GLU A 280 -20.48 -0.28 -23.36
N GLY A 281 -19.82 0.47 -22.43
CA GLY A 281 -20.34 0.74 -21.09
C GLY A 281 -20.28 -0.48 -20.14
N VAL A 282 -19.49 -1.49 -20.46
CA VAL A 282 -19.21 -2.61 -19.56
C VAL A 282 -18.06 -2.21 -18.64
N VAL A 283 -18.33 -2.18 -17.35
CA VAL A 283 -17.30 -1.93 -16.32
C VAL A 283 -16.58 -3.25 -16.05
N VAL A 284 -15.30 -3.33 -16.38
CA VAL A 284 -14.44 -4.45 -16.01
C VAL A 284 -13.57 -4.00 -14.84
N GLN A 285 -13.80 -4.62 -13.69
CA GLN A 285 -12.95 -4.42 -12.53
C GLN A 285 -11.87 -5.50 -12.53
N GLU A 286 -10.63 -5.11 -12.76
CA GLU A 286 -9.51 -6.03 -12.83
C GLU A 286 -8.43 -5.66 -11.84
N ILE A 287 -7.89 -6.67 -11.17
CA ILE A 287 -6.76 -6.49 -10.27
C ILE A 287 -5.49 -6.39 -11.10
N SER A 288 -4.70 -5.33 -10.89
CA SER A 288 -3.33 -5.26 -11.37
C SER A 288 -2.42 -6.04 -10.42
N TYR A 289 -1.59 -6.92 -10.94
CA TYR A 289 -0.62 -7.70 -10.15
C TYR A 289 0.81 -7.20 -10.29
N THR A 290 1.02 -6.05 -10.93
CA THR A 290 2.37 -5.49 -11.18
C THR A 290 3.13 -5.27 -9.87
N TYR A 291 2.43 -4.83 -8.84
CA TYR A 291 3.01 -4.54 -7.53
C TYR A 291 2.68 -5.58 -6.45
N LEU A 292 2.37 -6.80 -6.84
CA LEU A 292 2.27 -7.94 -5.92
C LEU A 292 3.61 -8.66 -5.81
N CYS A 293 4.28 -8.57 -4.67
CA CYS A 293 5.58 -9.17 -4.41
C CYS A 293 6.61 -8.84 -5.51
N CYS A 294 6.67 -7.58 -5.91
CA CYS A 294 7.63 -7.12 -6.91
C CYS A 294 9.00 -6.78 -6.29
N ASP A 295 10.02 -6.78 -7.14
CA ASP A 295 11.38 -6.36 -6.81
C ASP A 295 11.55 -4.84 -6.84
N ALA A 296 12.72 -4.35 -6.38
CA ALA A 296 13.04 -2.93 -6.41
C ALA A 296 13.04 -2.33 -7.82
N SER A 297 13.46 -3.09 -8.83
CA SER A 297 13.53 -2.55 -10.19
C SER A 297 12.13 -2.25 -10.75
N THR A 298 11.15 -3.05 -10.39
CA THR A 298 9.75 -2.85 -10.75
C THR A 298 9.15 -1.67 -9.97
N LEU A 299 9.32 -1.66 -8.64
CA LEU A 299 8.74 -0.61 -7.80
C LEU A 299 9.32 0.77 -8.12
N LEU A 300 10.65 0.88 -8.14
CA LEU A 300 11.35 2.17 -8.29
C LEU A 300 11.21 2.80 -9.68
N ALA A 301 10.61 2.11 -10.64
CA ALA A 301 10.23 2.71 -11.91
C ALA A 301 9.15 3.81 -11.73
N THR A 302 8.34 3.70 -10.69
CA THR A 302 7.19 4.59 -10.44
C THR A 302 7.14 5.15 -9.02
N HIS A 303 7.87 4.57 -8.07
CA HIS A 303 7.86 4.94 -6.65
C HIS A 303 9.23 5.42 -6.19
N THR A 304 9.24 6.41 -5.30
CA THR A 304 10.46 6.91 -4.65
C THR A 304 10.23 6.87 -3.14
N PRO A 305 10.83 5.91 -2.41
CA PRO A 305 10.71 5.85 -0.95
C PRO A 305 11.30 7.08 -0.27
N ASP A 306 10.73 7.46 0.86
CA ASP A 306 11.35 8.41 1.78
C ASP A 306 12.56 7.78 2.48
N ASP A 307 13.51 8.63 2.93
CA ASP A 307 14.66 8.20 3.72
C ASP A 307 14.30 7.90 5.20
N LEU A 308 13.05 7.47 5.45
CA LEU A 308 12.57 7.24 6.81
C LEU A 308 13.05 5.91 7.40
N LEU A 309 13.06 4.86 6.60
CA LEU A 309 13.45 3.50 6.98
C LEU A 309 14.66 3.02 6.19
N PRO A 310 15.60 2.30 6.80
CA PRO A 310 16.63 1.57 6.05
C PRO A 310 15.96 0.43 5.30
N LEU A 311 15.90 0.50 3.97
CA LEU A 311 15.28 -0.54 3.16
C LEU A 311 16.31 -1.61 2.77
N PRO A 312 15.96 -2.91 2.88
CA PRO A 312 16.83 -3.99 2.42
C PRO A 312 16.91 -4.02 0.90
N GLU A 313 17.94 -4.69 0.38
CA GLU A 313 18.01 -4.98 -1.04
C GLU A 313 16.91 -5.97 -1.45
N THR A 314 16.14 -5.64 -2.48
CA THR A 314 15.02 -6.43 -2.99
C THR A 314 15.23 -6.74 -4.46
N VAL A 315 16.12 -7.70 -4.73
CA VAL A 315 16.51 -8.09 -6.11
C VAL A 315 15.85 -9.39 -6.57
N ASP A 316 15.27 -10.14 -5.64
CA ASP A 316 14.58 -11.39 -5.96
C ASP A 316 13.17 -11.08 -6.51
N ASP A 317 12.86 -11.66 -7.66
CA ASP A 317 11.56 -11.53 -8.33
C ASP A 317 10.86 -12.88 -8.52
N SER A 318 11.32 -13.92 -7.79
CA SER A 318 10.79 -15.29 -7.89
C SER A 318 9.31 -15.39 -7.50
N TYR A 319 8.83 -14.45 -6.65
CA TYR A 319 7.42 -14.34 -6.26
C TYR A 319 6.65 -13.26 -7.05
N ASN A 320 7.22 -12.74 -8.14
CA ASN A 320 6.46 -11.90 -9.04
C ASN A 320 5.27 -12.70 -9.62
N TYR A 321 4.07 -12.13 -9.58
CA TYR A 321 2.83 -12.80 -9.99
C TYR A 321 2.91 -13.45 -11.38
N TYR A 322 3.42 -12.70 -12.35
CA TYR A 322 3.48 -13.19 -13.74
C TYR A 322 4.50 -14.32 -13.89
N LYS A 323 5.61 -14.28 -13.14
CA LYS A 323 6.58 -15.38 -13.11
C LYS A 323 6.01 -16.64 -12.45
N MET A 324 5.31 -16.47 -11.32
CA MET A 324 4.66 -17.57 -10.60
C MET A 324 3.57 -18.25 -11.45
N ASN A 325 2.90 -17.52 -12.32
CA ASN A 325 1.84 -18.04 -13.18
C ASN A 325 2.32 -18.45 -14.58
N GLY A 326 3.62 -18.31 -14.89
CA GLY A 326 4.18 -18.69 -16.18
C GLY A 326 3.76 -17.75 -17.32
N THR A 327 3.38 -16.50 -16.99
CA THR A 327 2.92 -15.47 -17.94
C THR A 327 3.93 -14.33 -18.11
N TRP A 328 5.18 -14.58 -17.72
CA TRP A 328 6.32 -13.68 -17.92
C TRP A 328 7.17 -14.14 -19.09
N TYR A 329 7.38 -13.27 -20.09
CA TYR A 329 8.10 -13.56 -21.33
C TYR A 329 9.33 -12.67 -21.48
N SER A 330 10.50 -13.28 -21.68
CA SER A 330 11.76 -12.55 -21.92
C SER A 330 11.96 -12.15 -23.39
N TYR A 331 11.14 -12.69 -24.29
CA TYR A 331 11.13 -12.39 -25.73
C TYR A 331 9.74 -12.67 -26.30
N TYR A 332 9.47 -12.15 -27.48
CA TYR A 332 8.26 -12.43 -28.24
C TYR A 332 8.48 -13.59 -29.21
N ASP A 333 7.62 -14.61 -29.16
CA ASP A 333 7.49 -15.66 -30.18
C ASP A 333 6.01 -15.83 -30.55
N GLU A 334 5.68 -15.53 -31.80
CA GLU A 334 4.30 -15.57 -32.29
C GLU A 334 3.67 -16.97 -32.17
N ASN A 335 4.45 -18.04 -32.46
CA ASN A 335 3.92 -19.38 -32.39
C ASN A 335 3.68 -19.81 -30.94
N GLU A 336 4.58 -19.46 -30.02
CA GLU A 336 4.41 -19.71 -28.60
C GLU A 336 3.14 -19.03 -28.07
N ILE A 337 2.99 -17.71 -28.28
CA ILE A 337 1.79 -16.96 -27.89
C ILE A 337 0.51 -17.53 -28.50
N TYR A 338 0.56 -17.90 -29.79
CA TYR A 338 -0.58 -18.55 -30.46
C TYR A 338 -1.01 -19.85 -29.78
N HIS A 339 -0.06 -20.72 -29.45
CA HIS A 339 -0.34 -21.98 -28.75
C HIS A 339 -0.84 -21.78 -27.33
N ILE A 340 -0.29 -20.78 -26.61
CA ILE A 340 -0.76 -20.43 -25.26
C ILE A 340 -2.22 -19.99 -25.32
N LEU A 341 -2.57 -19.05 -26.19
CA LEU A 341 -3.95 -18.60 -26.36
C LEU A 341 -4.90 -19.78 -26.68
N THR A 342 -4.53 -20.61 -27.67
CA THR A 342 -5.34 -21.74 -28.06
C THR A 342 -5.54 -22.74 -26.92
N ASN A 343 -4.47 -23.08 -26.19
CA ASN A 343 -4.51 -24.00 -25.07
C ASN A 343 -5.32 -23.43 -23.89
N SER A 344 -5.13 -22.16 -23.54
CA SER A 344 -5.85 -21.51 -22.45
C SER A 344 -7.37 -21.49 -22.69
N ILE A 345 -7.80 -21.29 -23.95
CA ILE A 345 -9.21 -21.41 -24.33
C ILE A 345 -9.69 -22.86 -24.16
N TRP A 346 -8.93 -23.86 -24.60
CA TRP A 346 -9.29 -25.28 -24.44
C TRP A 346 -9.36 -25.72 -22.97
N GLU A 347 -8.52 -25.13 -22.11
CA GLU A 347 -8.54 -25.36 -20.67
C GLU A 347 -9.73 -24.67 -19.97
N GLY A 348 -10.48 -23.85 -20.69
CA GLY A 348 -11.64 -23.13 -20.17
C GLY A 348 -11.27 -21.93 -19.29
N LYS A 349 -10.07 -21.39 -19.47
CA LYS A 349 -9.72 -20.10 -18.86
C LYS A 349 -10.57 -19.00 -19.51
N GLU A 350 -10.84 -17.95 -18.76
CA GLU A 350 -11.58 -16.78 -19.24
C GLU A 350 -10.66 -15.65 -19.69
N ARG A 351 -9.38 -15.74 -19.34
CA ARG A 351 -8.35 -14.76 -19.68
C ARG A 351 -6.95 -15.36 -19.73
N GLU A 352 -6.03 -14.66 -20.40
CA GLU A 352 -4.59 -14.94 -20.37
C GLU A 352 -3.80 -13.63 -20.36
N ASP A 353 -2.78 -13.58 -19.49
CA ASP A 353 -1.87 -12.45 -19.32
C ASP A 353 -0.55 -12.70 -20.04
N PHE A 354 0.01 -11.65 -20.67
CA PHE A 354 1.31 -11.68 -21.33
C PHE A 354 2.14 -10.50 -20.85
N LYS A 355 2.99 -10.72 -19.86
CA LYS A 355 3.92 -9.71 -19.31
C LYS A 355 5.28 -9.86 -19.98
N PHE A 356 5.78 -8.80 -20.62
CA PHE A 356 7.09 -8.81 -21.29
C PHE A 356 8.15 -8.12 -20.46
N ALA A 357 9.38 -8.67 -20.51
CA ALA A 357 10.54 -8.12 -19.81
C ALA A 357 11.00 -6.78 -20.40
N ASP A 358 10.90 -6.64 -21.71
CA ASP A 358 11.41 -5.47 -22.46
C ASP A 358 10.37 -4.86 -23.41
N ALA A 359 10.63 -3.61 -23.80
CA ALA A 359 9.72 -2.87 -24.65
C ALA A 359 9.68 -3.38 -26.10
N GLU A 360 10.76 -3.97 -26.61
CA GLU A 360 10.82 -4.46 -27.99
C GLU A 360 9.90 -5.68 -28.16
N SER A 361 10.04 -6.67 -27.27
CA SER A 361 9.19 -7.87 -27.24
C SER A 361 7.71 -7.49 -27.03
N TYR A 362 7.44 -6.55 -26.14
CA TYR A 362 6.10 -6.03 -25.92
C TYR A 362 5.49 -5.38 -27.19
N GLN A 363 6.24 -4.51 -27.89
CA GLN A 363 5.75 -3.86 -29.11
C GLN A 363 5.51 -4.85 -30.25
N GLN A 364 6.31 -5.92 -30.35
CA GLN A 364 6.06 -7.01 -31.30
C GLN A 364 4.74 -7.72 -30.99
N ALA A 365 4.49 -8.01 -29.71
CA ALA A 365 3.23 -8.60 -29.28
C ALA A 365 2.03 -7.67 -29.55
N VAL A 366 2.14 -6.38 -29.26
CA VAL A 366 1.11 -5.38 -29.61
C VAL A 366 0.82 -5.37 -31.10
N ALA A 367 1.86 -5.41 -31.94
CA ALA A 367 1.69 -5.44 -33.39
C ALA A 367 0.91 -6.67 -33.87
N ALA A 368 1.15 -7.83 -33.28
CA ALA A 368 0.52 -9.08 -33.69
C ALA A 368 -0.89 -9.27 -33.05
N MET A 369 -1.04 -8.91 -31.78
CA MET A 369 -2.26 -9.21 -31.00
C MET A 369 -3.29 -8.08 -31.08
N VAL A 370 -2.84 -6.81 -31.05
CA VAL A 370 -3.73 -5.63 -31.07
C VAL A 370 -4.00 -5.17 -32.50
N ASN A 371 -2.95 -5.06 -33.31
CA ASN A 371 -3.03 -4.52 -34.68
C ASN A 371 -3.10 -5.62 -35.76
N GLY A 372 -2.77 -6.86 -35.40
CA GLY A 372 -2.76 -8.04 -36.28
C GLY A 372 -3.99 -8.93 -36.09
N ASP A 373 -3.87 -10.20 -36.49
CA ASP A 373 -4.92 -11.20 -36.44
C ASP A 373 -4.63 -12.40 -35.54
N LEU A 374 -3.57 -12.32 -34.73
CA LEU A 374 -3.08 -13.45 -33.92
C LEU A 374 -4.16 -14.02 -33.00
N ILE A 375 -4.86 -13.15 -32.28
CA ILE A 375 -5.94 -13.58 -31.35
C ILE A 375 -7.10 -14.19 -32.14
N GLU A 376 -7.51 -13.56 -33.25
CA GLU A 376 -8.62 -14.11 -34.08
C GLU A 376 -8.27 -15.50 -34.59
N ARG A 377 -7.03 -15.74 -35.03
CA ARG A 377 -6.58 -17.07 -35.49
C ARG A 377 -6.63 -18.10 -34.36
N ALA A 378 -6.11 -17.75 -33.17
CA ALA A 378 -6.09 -18.65 -32.01
C ALA A 378 -7.52 -19.01 -31.54
N VAL A 379 -8.41 -18.01 -31.45
CA VAL A 379 -9.81 -18.21 -31.05
C VAL A 379 -10.56 -19.09 -32.06
N ARG A 380 -10.33 -18.85 -33.38
CA ARG A 380 -10.94 -19.70 -34.44
C ARG A 380 -10.51 -21.14 -34.34
N GLU A 381 -9.22 -21.40 -34.10
CA GLU A 381 -8.75 -22.77 -33.94
C GLU A 381 -9.30 -23.40 -32.68
N ALA A 382 -9.27 -22.72 -31.55
CA ALA A 382 -9.69 -23.26 -30.27
C ALA A 382 -11.18 -23.69 -30.27
N TYR A 383 -12.05 -22.88 -30.83
CA TYR A 383 -13.49 -23.17 -30.91
C TYR A 383 -13.92 -23.91 -32.18
N GLN A 384 -13.00 -24.19 -33.11
CA GLN A 384 -13.25 -24.86 -34.38
C GLN A 384 -14.38 -24.21 -35.20
N PHE A 385 -14.42 -22.88 -35.25
CA PHE A 385 -15.46 -22.14 -35.97
C PHE A 385 -15.41 -22.35 -37.48
N GLY A 386 -16.58 -22.56 -38.06
CA GLY A 386 -16.80 -22.58 -39.50
C GLY A 386 -16.74 -21.18 -40.15
N GLU A 387 -16.77 -21.15 -41.51
CA GLU A 387 -16.87 -19.88 -42.23
C GLU A 387 -18.17 -19.14 -41.85
N GLY A 388 -18.01 -17.88 -41.39
CA GLY A 388 -19.12 -16.98 -41.07
C GLY A 388 -19.56 -16.97 -39.60
N GLU A 389 -18.99 -17.81 -38.74
CA GLU A 389 -19.18 -17.75 -37.31
C GLU A 389 -18.28 -16.68 -36.71
N THR A 390 -18.77 -15.95 -35.70
CA THR A 390 -18.05 -14.90 -35.01
C THR A 390 -18.01 -15.15 -33.52
N TYR A 391 -16.89 -14.90 -32.90
CA TYR A 391 -16.70 -14.93 -31.46
C TYR A 391 -16.27 -13.54 -30.97
N GLN A 392 -16.61 -13.22 -29.72
CA GLN A 392 -16.17 -11.97 -29.11
C GLN A 392 -14.95 -12.24 -28.23
N TRP A 393 -13.96 -11.41 -28.35
CA TRP A 393 -12.80 -11.36 -27.47
C TRP A 393 -12.44 -9.91 -27.25
N ASN A 394 -11.77 -9.63 -26.15
CA ASN A 394 -11.28 -8.31 -25.79
C ASN A 394 -9.79 -8.39 -25.48
N ILE A 395 -9.09 -7.28 -25.60
CA ILE A 395 -7.70 -7.15 -25.19
C ILE A 395 -7.51 -5.85 -24.43
N GLY A 396 -6.90 -5.97 -23.22
CA GLY A 396 -6.35 -4.86 -22.48
C GLY A 396 -4.84 -4.82 -22.67
N TYR A 397 -4.25 -3.62 -22.66
CA TYR A 397 -2.80 -3.48 -22.69
C TYR A 397 -2.32 -2.24 -21.97
N SER A 398 -1.12 -2.35 -21.36
CA SER A 398 -0.43 -1.27 -20.66
C SER A 398 0.98 -1.15 -21.22
N ASP A 399 1.29 -0.02 -21.83
CA ASP A 399 2.64 0.27 -22.35
C ASP A 399 3.65 0.43 -21.20
N GLU A 400 3.20 1.01 -20.08
CA GLU A 400 4.02 1.21 -18.88
C GLU A 400 4.41 -0.13 -18.26
N ASP A 401 3.43 -1.00 -18.05
CA ASP A 401 3.64 -2.33 -17.49
C ASP A 401 4.16 -3.34 -18.49
N LYS A 402 4.17 -3.05 -19.80
CA LYS A 402 4.46 -4.02 -20.86
C LYS A 402 3.60 -5.28 -20.72
N LEU A 403 2.33 -5.08 -20.45
CA LEU A 403 1.34 -6.12 -20.19
C LEU A 403 0.25 -6.11 -21.25
N LEU A 404 -0.09 -7.29 -21.74
CA LEU A 404 -1.28 -7.56 -22.55
C LEU A 404 -2.15 -8.56 -21.80
N THR A 405 -3.46 -8.35 -21.76
CA THR A 405 -4.43 -9.30 -21.19
C THR A 405 -5.52 -9.56 -22.21
N VAL A 406 -5.70 -10.80 -22.60
CA VAL A 406 -6.72 -11.23 -23.56
C VAL A 406 -7.86 -11.91 -22.82
N TYR A 407 -9.09 -11.58 -23.17
CA TYR A 407 -10.33 -12.14 -22.63
C TYR A 407 -11.14 -12.74 -23.76
N TRP A 408 -11.82 -13.85 -23.51
CA TRP A 408 -12.71 -14.50 -24.47
C TRP A 408 -13.97 -15.08 -23.82
#